data_7905c11db425260aa69e94e22d4678dc
#
_entry.id   7905c11db425260aa69e94e22d4678dc
#
_cell.length_a   1.000
_cell.length_b   1.000
_cell.length_c   1.000
_cell.angle_alpha   90.00
_cell.angle_beta   90.00
_cell.angle_gamma   90.00
#
_symmetry.space_group_name_H-M   'P 1'
#
loop_
_entity.id
_entity.type
_entity.pdbx_description
1 polymer ?
#
loop_
_entity_poly.entity_id
_entity_poly.type
_entity_poly.pdbx_seq_one_letter_code
_entity_poly.pdbx_strand_id
1 'polypeptide(L)'
;MMSKPVASSRGKRAALRSFAVAAVFALVATGCSKSSSSGTELTTIFVQKFRYHGMPTTLKAGLHQFLFQNKESLDITHEMIPVALPSGKTAQDIINDAKTKGVAGVEEAEGDWLHIGGDFGAADTGAGVVETLYLPPGTYAIACWQTGNLGGGEGEPHAARGMVFQFTVTS
;
A
#
# COMPACT_ATOMS: atom_id res chain seq x y z
N MET A 1 -37.27 -45.98 6.50
CA MET A 1 -37.89 -45.74 7.81
C MET A 1 -38.23 -44.26 7.96
N MET A 2 -39.49 -44.02 7.91
CA MET A 2 -40.28 -42.92 8.48
C MET A 2 -39.83 -41.46 8.33
N SER A 3 -40.40 -40.83 7.33
CA SER A 3 -40.59 -39.42 7.18
C SER A 3 -41.72 -38.91 8.12
N LYS A 4 -41.49 -37.73 8.75
CA LYS A 4 -42.56 -37.01 9.43
C LYS A 4 -42.86 -35.67 8.69
N PRO A 5 -44.11 -35.28 8.57
CA PRO A 5 -44.53 -34.08 7.84
C PRO A 5 -44.42 -32.81 8.67
N VAL A 6 -44.07 -31.72 7.97
CA VAL A 6 -44.10 -30.37 8.53
C VAL A 6 -45.49 -29.73 8.33
N ALA A 7 -46.02 -29.22 9.40
CA ALA A 7 -47.33 -28.56 9.46
C ALA A 7 -47.25 -27.12 8.90
N SER A 8 -48.22 -26.83 8.03
CA SER A 8 -48.55 -25.51 7.51
C SER A 8 -49.29 -24.71 8.58
N SER A 9 -48.86 -23.50 8.90
CA SER A 9 -49.67 -22.52 9.63
C SER A 9 -50.08 -21.36 8.73
N ARG A 10 -51.34 -21.35 8.39
CA ARG A 10 -52.07 -20.23 7.81
C ARG A 10 -52.27 -19.13 8.86
N GLY A 11 -52.17 -17.89 8.40
CA GLY A 11 -53.14 -16.96 8.89
C GLY A 11 -52.67 -15.66 9.44
N LYS A 12 -52.97 -14.64 8.90
CA LYS A 12 -53.94 -13.61 9.31
C LYS A 12 -53.65 -12.31 8.57
N ARG A 13 -54.55 -11.99 7.70
CA ARG A 13 -54.67 -10.67 7.05
C ARG A 13 -55.02 -9.65 8.12
N ALA A 14 -54.24 -8.59 8.26
CA ALA A 14 -54.60 -7.41 9.01
C ALA A 14 -54.75 -6.22 8.08
N ALA A 15 -55.82 -5.48 8.31
CA ALA A 15 -56.37 -4.47 7.44
C ALA A 15 -55.51 -3.20 7.31
N LEU A 16 -55.52 -2.69 6.11
CA LEU A 16 -55.06 -1.35 5.74
C LEU A 16 -55.87 -0.27 6.48
N ARG A 17 -55.22 0.61 7.19
CA ARG A 17 -55.75 1.93 7.55
C ARG A 17 -54.89 2.98 6.86
N SER A 18 -55.46 3.60 5.85
CA SER A 18 -54.93 4.74 5.14
C SER A 18 -54.89 5.96 6.05
N PHE A 19 -53.75 6.46 6.37
CA PHE A 19 -53.55 7.81 6.90
C PHE A 19 -52.99 8.67 5.79
N ALA A 20 -53.78 9.62 5.32
CA ALA A 20 -53.32 10.70 4.46
C ALA A 20 -52.50 11.68 5.32
N VAL A 21 -51.22 11.75 5.06
CA VAL A 21 -50.35 12.78 5.63
C VAL A 21 -50.05 13.79 4.51
N ALA A 22 -50.54 15.01 4.68
CA ALA A 22 -50.25 16.14 3.83
C ALA A 22 -48.75 16.49 3.99
N ALA A 23 -47.97 16.27 2.94
CA ALA A 23 -46.57 16.66 2.91
C ALA A 23 -46.44 18.13 2.52
N VAL A 24 -46.08 18.96 3.47
CA VAL A 24 -45.62 20.34 3.23
C VAL A 24 -44.19 20.24 2.64
N PHE A 25 -44.05 20.51 1.34
CA PHE A 25 -42.74 20.64 0.70
C PHE A 25 -42.11 22.00 1.07
N ALA A 26 -41.27 21.99 2.09
CA ALA A 26 -40.31 23.06 2.28
C ALA A 26 -39.15 22.84 1.30
N LEU A 27 -39.06 23.66 0.26
CA LEU A 27 -37.87 23.75 -0.59
C LEU A 27 -36.72 24.31 0.24
N VAL A 28 -35.93 23.43 0.82
CA VAL A 28 -34.61 23.77 1.30
C VAL A 28 -33.68 23.77 0.08
N ALA A 29 -33.33 24.97 -0.40
CA ALA A 29 -32.24 25.12 -1.35
C ALA A 29 -30.94 24.72 -0.65
N THR A 30 -30.65 23.42 -0.66
CA THR A 30 -29.33 22.91 -0.29
C THR A 30 -28.35 23.37 -1.35
N GLY A 31 -27.61 24.45 -1.03
CA GLY A 31 -26.42 24.81 -1.78
C GLY A 31 -25.50 23.57 -1.82
N CYS A 32 -25.29 23.03 -3.02
CA CYS A 32 -24.24 22.07 -3.27
C CYS A 32 -22.90 22.77 -2.98
N SER A 33 -22.45 22.74 -1.71
CA SER A 33 -21.03 22.87 -1.46
C SER A 33 -20.37 21.72 -2.22
N LYS A 34 -19.59 22.04 -3.23
CA LYS A 34 -18.67 21.10 -3.85
C LYS A 34 -17.79 20.59 -2.72
N SER A 35 -18.15 19.46 -2.14
CA SER A 35 -17.22 18.65 -1.37
C SER A 35 -16.15 18.30 -2.37
N SER A 36 -15.02 18.99 -2.31
CA SER A 36 -13.80 18.52 -2.93
C SER A 36 -13.50 17.21 -2.21
N SER A 37 -13.92 16.10 -2.82
CA SER A 37 -13.38 14.81 -2.47
C SER A 37 -11.88 14.91 -2.73
N SER A 38 -11.10 15.12 -1.67
CA SER A 38 -9.66 14.91 -1.70
C SER A 38 -9.45 13.39 -1.84
N GLY A 39 -9.75 12.88 -3.03
CA GLY A 39 -9.36 11.54 -3.40
C GLY A 39 -7.84 11.48 -3.24
N THR A 40 -7.36 10.53 -2.46
CA THR A 40 -5.92 10.29 -2.35
C THR A 40 -5.41 9.99 -3.74
N GLU A 41 -4.52 10.85 -4.26
CA GLU A 41 -3.95 10.67 -5.60
C GLU A 41 -3.11 9.38 -5.63
N LEU A 42 -3.33 8.55 -6.64
CA LEU A 42 -2.57 7.33 -6.83
C LEU A 42 -1.21 7.65 -7.46
N THR A 43 -0.15 7.53 -6.69
CA THR A 43 1.23 7.68 -7.18
C THR A 43 1.71 6.37 -7.76
N THR A 44 2.05 6.36 -9.04
CA THR A 44 2.63 5.17 -9.68
C THR A 44 4.14 5.16 -9.53
N ILE A 45 4.65 4.12 -8.89
CA ILE A 45 6.07 3.83 -8.71
C ILE A 45 6.36 2.54 -9.50
N PHE A 46 7.42 2.54 -10.27
CA PHE A 46 7.82 1.32 -10.96
C PHE A 46 9.31 1.04 -10.80
N VAL A 47 9.66 -0.23 -10.89
CA VAL A 47 11.05 -0.67 -10.92
C VAL A 47 11.44 -1.09 -12.33
N GLN A 48 12.61 -0.63 -12.75
CA GLN A 48 13.28 -1.04 -13.99
C GLN A 48 14.77 -0.87 -13.83
N LYS A 49 15.57 -1.83 -14.28
CA LYS A 49 17.02 -1.86 -14.17
C LYS A 49 17.49 -1.68 -12.72
N PHE A 50 16.85 -2.39 -11.78
CA PHE A 50 17.14 -2.33 -10.34
C PHE A 50 17.06 -0.91 -9.77
N ARG A 51 16.13 -0.10 -10.24
CA ARG A 51 15.89 1.26 -9.74
C ARG A 51 14.43 1.58 -9.65
N TYR A 52 14.06 2.31 -8.60
CA TYR A 52 12.73 2.90 -8.47
C TYR A 52 12.60 4.14 -9.34
N HIS A 53 11.46 4.27 -9.99
CA HIS A 53 11.08 5.40 -10.82
C HIS A 53 9.68 5.89 -10.41
N GLY A 54 9.43 7.18 -10.59
CA GLY A 54 8.11 7.78 -10.32
C GLY A 54 7.87 8.16 -8.87
N MET A 55 8.76 7.80 -7.93
CA MET A 55 8.64 8.24 -6.54
C MET A 55 9.02 9.72 -6.42
N PRO A 56 8.14 10.58 -5.88
CA PRO A 56 8.49 11.98 -5.60
C PRO A 56 9.56 12.08 -4.50
N THR A 57 10.46 13.05 -4.61
CA THR A 57 11.46 13.34 -3.57
C THR A 57 10.85 14.00 -2.33
N THR A 58 9.66 14.59 -2.48
CA THR A 58 8.93 15.25 -1.39
C THR A 58 7.45 14.95 -1.50
N LEU A 59 6.83 14.62 -0.36
CA LEU A 59 5.39 14.44 -0.20
C LEU A 59 4.87 15.35 0.92
N LYS A 60 3.56 15.58 0.96
CA LYS A 60 2.89 16.15 2.13
C LYS A 60 2.54 15.06 3.12
N ALA A 61 2.49 15.40 4.42
CA ALA A 61 2.00 14.47 5.42
C ALA A 61 0.54 14.08 5.16
N GLY A 62 0.22 12.82 5.39
CA GLY A 62 -1.14 12.32 5.20
C GLY A 62 -1.21 10.91 4.63
N LEU A 63 -2.38 10.58 4.11
CA LEU A 63 -2.67 9.30 3.49
C LEU A 63 -2.25 9.32 2.01
N HIS A 64 -1.47 8.34 1.60
CA HIS A 64 -0.99 8.17 0.24
C HIS A 64 -1.37 6.80 -0.30
N GLN A 65 -1.66 6.75 -1.60
CA GLN A 65 -1.82 5.50 -2.33
C GLN A 65 -0.71 5.37 -3.36
N PHE A 66 -0.06 4.22 -3.38
CA PHE A 66 1.00 3.89 -4.30
C PHE A 66 0.61 2.67 -5.13
N LEU A 67 0.77 2.77 -6.44
CA LEU A 67 0.77 1.61 -7.33
C LEU A 67 2.23 1.26 -7.61
N PHE A 68 2.73 0.20 -7.00
CA PHE A 68 4.05 -0.36 -7.31
C PHE A 68 3.95 -1.35 -8.46
N GLN A 69 4.79 -1.21 -9.48
CA GLN A 69 4.83 -2.05 -10.66
C GLN A 69 6.24 -2.56 -10.93
N ASN A 70 6.38 -3.85 -11.18
CA ASN A 70 7.63 -4.42 -11.65
C ASN A 70 7.66 -4.43 -13.19
N LYS A 71 8.50 -3.57 -13.77
CA LYS A 71 8.70 -3.43 -15.23
C LYS A 71 10.05 -3.95 -15.70
N GLU A 72 10.66 -4.87 -14.94
CA GLU A 72 11.87 -5.52 -15.41
C GLU A 72 11.62 -6.34 -16.68
N SER A 73 12.67 -6.48 -17.47
CA SER A 73 12.67 -7.34 -18.66
C SER A 73 13.06 -8.78 -18.39
N LEU A 74 13.60 -9.06 -17.19
CA LEU A 74 14.01 -10.37 -16.71
C LEU A 74 12.98 -10.86 -15.69
N ASP A 75 12.93 -12.16 -15.52
CA ASP A 75 12.09 -12.79 -14.50
C ASP A 75 12.72 -12.56 -13.10
N ILE A 76 12.51 -11.39 -12.57
CA ILE A 76 13.04 -10.91 -11.29
C ILE A 76 11.90 -10.38 -10.43
N THR A 77 11.79 -10.89 -9.22
CA THR A 77 10.87 -10.35 -8.22
C THR A 77 11.50 -9.13 -7.55
N HIS A 78 10.72 -8.07 -7.39
CA HIS A 78 11.08 -6.88 -6.64
C HIS A 78 10.01 -6.54 -5.61
N GLU A 79 10.39 -5.83 -4.58
CA GLU A 79 9.49 -5.31 -3.56
C GLU A 79 9.72 -3.81 -3.34
N MET A 80 8.77 -3.17 -2.71
CA MET A 80 8.85 -1.78 -2.30
C MET A 80 8.53 -1.70 -0.81
N ILE A 81 9.56 -1.80 0.03
CA ILE A 81 9.39 -1.71 1.49
C ILE A 81 9.70 -0.28 1.94
N PRO A 82 8.70 0.45 2.46
CA PRO A 82 8.93 1.79 3.00
C PRO A 82 9.46 1.70 4.43
N VAL A 83 10.53 2.44 4.70
CA VAL A 83 11.18 2.52 6.01
C VAL A 83 11.29 3.95 6.48
N ALA A 84 11.12 4.16 7.79
CA ALA A 84 11.44 5.43 8.43
C ALA A 84 12.94 5.52 8.67
N LEU A 85 13.58 6.59 8.18
CA LEU A 85 14.99 6.82 8.43
C LEU A 85 15.18 7.51 9.78
N PRO A 86 15.95 6.94 10.72
CA PRO A 86 16.33 7.61 11.93
C PRO A 86 17.10 8.90 11.64
N SER A 87 17.11 9.83 12.60
CA SER A 87 17.85 11.10 12.45
C SER A 87 19.32 10.86 12.08
N GLY A 88 19.77 11.53 11.03
CA GLY A 88 21.14 11.41 10.52
C GLY A 88 21.39 10.20 9.62
N LYS A 89 20.40 9.33 9.44
CA LYS A 89 20.50 8.20 8.50
C LYS A 89 19.99 8.58 7.12
N THR A 90 20.52 7.90 6.12
CA THR A 90 20.25 8.15 4.69
C THR A 90 20.02 6.84 3.94
N ALA A 91 19.57 6.92 2.70
CA ALA A 91 19.54 5.77 1.80
C ALA A 91 20.89 5.07 1.66
N GLN A 92 22.01 5.82 1.76
CA GLN A 92 23.32 5.23 1.69
C GLN A 92 23.64 4.31 2.87
N ASP A 93 23.09 4.59 4.06
CA ASP A 93 23.25 3.70 5.22
C ASP A 93 22.54 2.36 4.97
N ILE A 94 21.34 2.37 4.36
CA ILE A 94 20.64 1.13 3.96
C ILE A 94 21.48 0.33 2.96
N ILE A 95 22.03 1.00 1.95
CA ILE A 95 22.90 0.35 0.94
C ILE A 95 24.13 -0.28 1.61
N ASN A 96 24.74 0.41 2.55
CA ASN A 96 25.92 -0.09 3.26
C ASN A 96 25.59 -1.29 4.16
N ASP A 97 24.48 -1.22 4.88
CA ASP A 97 24.01 -2.35 5.70
C ASP A 97 23.67 -3.56 4.83
N ALA A 98 22.95 -3.36 3.73
CA ALA A 98 22.65 -4.42 2.79
C ALA A 98 23.92 -5.09 2.21
N LYS A 99 24.98 -4.32 1.94
CA LYS A 99 26.27 -4.86 1.48
C LYS A 99 27.01 -5.65 2.55
N THR A 100 26.97 -5.20 3.79
CA THR A 100 27.75 -5.80 4.88
C THR A 100 27.03 -6.95 5.55
N LYS A 101 25.73 -6.81 5.79
CA LYS A 101 24.90 -7.79 6.51
C LYS A 101 24.19 -8.75 5.57
N GLY A 102 23.83 -8.31 4.36
CA GLY A 102 23.13 -9.12 3.38
C GLY A 102 23.87 -10.40 2.96
N VAL A 103 25.19 -10.44 3.17
CA VAL A 103 25.99 -11.67 2.96
C VAL A 103 25.67 -12.74 4.01
N ALA A 104 25.28 -12.33 5.22
CA ALA A 104 24.89 -13.24 6.29
C ALA A 104 23.41 -13.65 6.21
N GLY A 105 22.60 -12.88 5.50
CA GLY A 105 21.19 -13.11 5.29
C GLY A 105 20.44 -11.80 5.07
N VAL A 106 19.36 -11.87 4.31
CA VAL A 106 18.51 -10.70 4.01
C VAL A 106 17.90 -10.15 5.30
N GLU A 107 17.40 -11.02 6.16
CA GLU A 107 16.75 -10.67 7.42
C GLU A 107 17.67 -9.86 8.35
N GLU A 108 18.97 -10.14 8.34
CA GLU A 108 19.96 -9.41 9.14
C GLU A 108 20.11 -7.95 8.66
N ALA A 109 20.02 -7.71 7.36
CA ALA A 109 20.13 -6.36 6.79
C ALA A 109 18.80 -5.58 6.90
N GLU A 110 17.68 -6.27 6.77
CA GLU A 110 16.35 -5.70 6.77
C GLU A 110 15.86 -5.36 8.19
N GLY A 111 16.12 -6.26 9.15
CA GLY A 111 15.61 -6.16 10.52
C GLY A 111 16.09 -4.96 11.33
N ASP A 112 17.13 -4.24 10.87
CA ASP A 112 17.61 -3.03 11.51
C ASP A 112 16.79 -1.77 11.16
N TRP A 113 15.88 -1.85 10.20
CA TRP A 113 15.13 -0.71 9.69
C TRP A 113 13.66 -0.78 10.09
N LEU A 114 13.12 0.36 10.53
CA LEU A 114 11.71 0.46 10.92
C LEU A 114 10.82 0.51 9.68
N HIS A 115 10.17 -0.60 9.35
CA HIS A 115 9.19 -0.69 8.28
C HIS A 115 7.92 0.08 8.65
N ILE A 116 7.33 0.74 7.66
CA ILE A 116 6.07 1.48 7.81
C ILE A 116 4.99 0.75 7.06
N GLY A 117 3.97 0.28 7.79
CA GLY A 117 2.83 -0.42 7.19
C GLY A 117 3.04 -1.89 6.89
N GLY A 118 4.19 -2.45 7.21
CA GLY A 118 4.53 -3.87 7.00
C GLY A 118 5.30 -4.12 5.71
N ASP A 119 5.50 -5.39 5.41
CA ASP A 119 6.18 -5.82 4.19
C ASP A 119 5.22 -5.70 3.02
N PHE A 120 5.57 -4.86 2.09
CA PHE A 120 4.79 -4.70 0.88
C PHE A 120 5.16 -5.76 -0.13
N GLY A 121 4.13 -6.41 -0.63
CA GLY A 121 4.24 -7.58 -1.46
C GLY A 121 5.23 -7.44 -2.60
N ALA A 122 6.03 -8.47 -2.73
CA ALA A 122 6.87 -8.65 -3.88
C ALA A 122 6.00 -8.70 -5.15
N ALA A 123 6.43 -8.01 -6.20
CA ALA A 123 5.80 -8.05 -7.50
C ALA A 123 6.72 -8.76 -8.48
N ASP A 124 6.22 -9.82 -9.09
CA ASP A 124 6.88 -10.48 -10.22
C ASP A 124 6.88 -9.60 -11.45
N THR A 125 7.73 -9.90 -12.42
CA THR A 125 7.81 -9.15 -13.67
C THR A 125 6.43 -9.03 -14.33
N GLY A 126 6.02 -7.81 -14.64
CA GLY A 126 4.72 -7.49 -15.21
C GLY A 126 3.57 -7.36 -14.22
N ALA A 127 3.80 -7.68 -12.94
CA ALA A 127 2.80 -7.52 -11.88
C ALA A 127 2.89 -6.15 -11.21
N GLY A 128 1.86 -5.84 -10.40
CA GLY A 128 1.82 -4.63 -9.58
C GLY A 128 0.93 -4.81 -8.37
N VAL A 129 1.20 -4.01 -7.36
CA VAL A 129 0.51 -4.01 -6.06
C VAL A 129 0.10 -2.59 -5.70
N VAL A 130 -1.08 -2.43 -5.13
CA VAL A 130 -1.57 -1.14 -4.62
C VAL A 130 -1.49 -1.12 -3.11
N GLU A 131 -0.93 -0.05 -2.58
CA GLU A 131 -0.73 0.13 -1.15
C GLU A 131 -1.19 1.49 -0.67
N THR A 132 -1.66 1.51 0.56
CA THR A 132 -2.12 2.73 1.21
C THR A 132 -1.37 2.93 2.51
N LEU A 133 -0.67 4.07 2.60
CA LEU A 133 0.18 4.42 3.74
C LEU A 133 -0.22 5.76 4.34
N TYR A 134 -0.24 5.83 5.65
CA TYR A 134 -0.23 7.12 6.35
C TYR A 134 1.22 7.49 6.68
N LEU A 135 1.68 8.61 6.12
CA LEU A 135 3.04 9.11 6.29
C LEU A 135 3.04 10.42 7.10
N PRO A 136 3.44 10.40 8.37
CA PRO A 136 3.71 11.62 9.13
C PRO A 136 4.95 12.35 8.60
N PRO A 137 5.17 13.63 8.98
CA PRO A 137 6.39 14.35 8.60
C PRO A 137 7.64 13.61 9.04
N GLY A 138 8.62 13.48 8.13
CA GLY A 138 9.84 12.73 8.40
C GLY A 138 10.68 12.48 7.15
N THR A 139 11.78 11.77 7.32
CA THR A 139 12.61 11.27 6.23
C THR A 139 12.43 9.77 6.11
N TYR A 140 12.28 9.31 4.89
CA TYR A 140 11.93 7.93 4.57
C TYR A 140 12.77 7.42 3.41
N ALA A 141 12.79 6.10 3.26
CA ALA A 141 13.27 5.46 2.05
C ALA A 141 12.29 4.34 1.65
N ILE A 142 12.31 3.99 0.38
CA ILE A 142 11.81 2.69 -0.11
C ILE A 142 13.01 1.85 -0.51
N ALA A 143 13.00 0.56 -0.19
CA ALA A 143 14.10 -0.35 -0.46
C ALA A 143 13.59 -1.72 -0.92
N CYS A 144 14.46 -2.51 -1.55
CA CYS A 144 14.19 -3.87 -1.98
C CYS A 144 15.24 -4.80 -1.40
N TRP A 145 14.83 -5.71 -0.53
CA TRP A 145 15.72 -6.75 0.03
C TRP A 145 15.63 -8.09 -0.69
N GLN A 146 14.81 -8.20 -1.73
CA GLN A 146 14.82 -9.39 -2.58
C GLN A 146 16.21 -9.66 -3.13
N THR A 147 16.54 -10.95 -3.31
CA THR A 147 17.84 -11.41 -3.79
C THR A 147 17.72 -12.16 -5.11
N GLY A 148 18.81 -12.19 -5.87
CA GLY A 148 18.90 -12.98 -7.09
C GLY A 148 17.97 -12.50 -8.21
N ASN A 149 17.63 -13.44 -9.07
CA ASN A 149 16.81 -13.20 -10.26
C ASN A 149 15.37 -13.70 -10.10
N LEU A 150 15.09 -14.48 -9.07
CA LEU A 150 13.78 -15.11 -8.87
C LEU A 150 13.16 -14.81 -7.49
N GLY A 151 13.63 -13.77 -6.80
CA GLY A 151 13.19 -13.46 -5.44
C GLY A 151 13.40 -14.61 -4.45
N GLY A 152 13.99 -14.33 -3.30
CA GLY A 152 14.29 -15.36 -2.30
C GLY A 152 15.38 -16.37 -2.70
N GLY A 153 16.12 -16.08 -3.77
CA GLY A 153 17.24 -16.85 -4.22
C GLY A 153 18.54 -16.53 -3.47
N GLU A 154 19.61 -17.15 -3.91
CA GLU A 154 20.97 -16.87 -3.42
C GLU A 154 21.46 -15.53 -3.94
N GLY A 155 22.21 -14.80 -3.14
CA GLY A 155 22.91 -13.61 -3.57
C GLY A 155 22.72 -12.38 -2.69
N GLU A 156 23.19 -11.27 -3.21
CA GLU A 156 23.18 -9.97 -2.56
C GLU A 156 21.79 -9.33 -2.68
N PRO A 157 21.27 -8.73 -1.60
CA PRO A 157 20.00 -7.97 -1.66
C PRO A 157 20.04 -6.87 -2.72
N HIS A 158 18.92 -6.61 -3.38
CA HIS A 158 18.87 -5.55 -4.40
C HIS A 158 19.17 -4.17 -3.82
N ALA A 159 18.89 -3.94 -2.54
CA ALA A 159 19.31 -2.74 -1.82
C ALA A 159 20.82 -2.54 -1.85
N ALA A 160 21.63 -3.60 -1.75
CA ALA A 160 23.09 -3.53 -1.87
C ALA A 160 23.56 -3.07 -3.25
N ARG A 161 22.76 -3.31 -4.29
CA ARG A 161 22.98 -2.82 -5.67
C ARG A 161 22.49 -1.39 -5.87
N GLY A 162 21.98 -0.73 -4.81
CA GLY A 162 21.49 0.64 -4.84
C GLY A 162 19.99 0.76 -5.14
N MET A 163 19.22 -0.33 -5.02
CA MET A 163 17.77 -0.27 -5.15
C MET A 163 17.13 0.28 -3.87
N VAL A 164 17.43 1.55 -3.61
CA VAL A 164 16.94 2.35 -2.49
C VAL A 164 16.60 3.74 -3.01
N PHE A 165 15.50 4.33 -2.56
CA PHE A 165 15.12 5.70 -2.91
C PHE A 165 14.68 6.46 -1.66
N GLN A 166 15.35 7.58 -1.36
CA GLN A 166 15.04 8.43 -0.22
C GLN A 166 14.08 9.56 -0.60
N PHE A 167 13.15 9.86 0.29
CA PHE A 167 12.21 10.98 0.15
C PHE A 167 11.90 11.64 1.49
N THR A 168 11.33 12.85 1.44
CA THR A 168 10.95 13.61 2.64
C THR A 168 9.45 13.83 2.65
N VAL A 169 8.83 13.72 3.82
CA VAL A 169 7.44 14.09 4.06
C VAL A 169 7.41 15.37 4.88
N THR A 170 6.75 16.41 4.34
CA THR A 170 6.61 17.73 4.99
C THR A 170 5.21 17.90 5.56
N SER A 171 5.08 18.77 6.55
CA SER A 171 3.79 19.21 7.11
C SER A 171 2.88 19.83 6.08
#